data_4fd9242d76f4c0de5e0950646ed453cf
#
_entry.id   4fd9242d76f4c0de5e0950646ed453cf
#
_cell.length_a   1.000
_cell.length_b   1.000
_cell.length_c   1.000
_cell.angle_alpha   90.00
_cell.angle_beta   90.00
_cell.angle_gamma   90.00
#
_symmetry.space_group_name_H-M   'P 1'
#
loop_
_entity.id
_entity.type
_entity.pdbx_description
1 polymer ?
#
loop_
_entity_poly.entity_id
_entity_poly.type
_entity_poly.pdbx_seq_one_letter_code
_entity_poly.pdbx_strand_id
1 'polypeptide(L)'
;MTLAAATSDQLGVARKVTITSNSTTIVADPSTKAEIQARIMQIKKDLAETDSAYLSRRLSERIAKLSGGVAVIKVGAHTEMELEDRKLRIEDAKNAAFAAMDEGIVPGGGATYIHLSEQIHTIKNSMEDSDEQIGADIVAKALLAPSKVIATNAGVDGEVVVEKTRKLDWKIGYNAMSGRYEDLINAGVIDPCRVSRCALQSAVSVAGVVLTTQAIMVDKIKTPKPVVPLVPGISP
;
A
#
# COMPACT_ATOMS: atom_id res chain seq x y z
N MET A 1 21.00 -24.18 14.06
CA MET A 1 20.26 -24.87 15.14
C MET A 1 19.13 -25.63 14.49
N THR A 2 19.06 -26.95 14.68
CA THR A 2 17.96 -27.78 14.14
C THR A 2 16.96 -28.07 15.26
N LEU A 3 15.70 -28.28 14.92
CA LEU A 3 14.64 -28.55 15.91
C LEU A 3 14.92 -29.80 16.76
N ALA A 4 15.56 -30.80 16.16
CA ALA A 4 15.97 -32.04 16.82
C ALA A 4 17.12 -31.88 17.82
N ALA A 5 17.88 -30.81 17.74
CA ALA A 5 19.01 -30.51 18.64
C ALA A 5 18.63 -29.45 19.71
N ALA A 6 17.37 -28.99 19.76
CA ALA A 6 16.93 -28.01 20.74
C ALA A 6 16.71 -28.68 22.11
N THR A 7 17.33 -28.11 23.15
CA THR A 7 17.19 -28.53 24.54
C THR A 7 16.37 -27.52 25.34
N SER A 8 15.78 -27.93 26.46
CA SER A 8 14.96 -27.07 27.32
C SER A 8 15.74 -25.82 27.83
N ASP A 9 17.05 -25.93 27.99
CA ASP A 9 17.92 -24.86 28.49
C ASP A 9 18.11 -23.72 27.49
N GLN A 10 17.77 -23.98 26.21
CA GLN A 10 17.81 -22.98 25.12
C GLN A 10 16.50 -22.21 24.99
N LEU A 11 15.45 -22.63 25.70
CA LEU A 11 14.19 -21.93 25.78
C LEU A 11 14.28 -20.81 26.80
N GLY A 12 14.01 -19.58 26.36
CA GLY A 12 13.93 -18.43 27.26
C GLY A 12 12.70 -18.47 28.17
N VAL A 13 12.64 -17.52 29.10
CA VAL A 13 11.49 -17.34 30.01
C VAL A 13 10.52 -16.32 29.40
N ALA A 14 9.23 -16.65 29.37
CA ALA A 14 8.16 -15.77 28.92
C ALA A 14 7.05 -15.69 29.97
N ARG A 15 6.50 -14.48 30.18
CA ARG A 15 5.36 -14.27 31.08
C ARG A 15 4.09 -14.90 30.53
N LYS A 16 3.89 -14.85 29.22
CA LYS A 16 2.73 -15.40 28.55
C LYS A 16 3.07 -15.76 27.10
N VAL A 17 2.64 -16.94 26.69
CA VAL A 17 2.69 -17.38 25.29
C VAL A 17 1.26 -17.66 24.85
N THR A 18 0.84 -17.03 23.75
CA THR A 18 -0.47 -17.25 23.14
C THR A 18 -0.26 -17.75 21.72
N ILE A 19 -0.70 -18.97 21.46
CA ILE A 19 -0.56 -19.65 20.18
C ILE A 19 -1.94 -19.70 19.51
N THR A 20 -2.00 -19.24 18.29
CA THR A 20 -3.18 -19.34 17.40
C THR A 20 -2.80 -20.13 16.16
N SER A 21 -3.75 -20.43 15.27
CA SER A 21 -3.48 -21.13 14.00
C SER A 21 -2.45 -20.41 13.13
N ASN A 22 -2.41 -19.06 13.18
CA ASN A 22 -1.63 -18.23 12.26
C ASN A 22 -0.54 -17.40 12.93
N SER A 23 -0.50 -17.36 14.27
CA SER A 23 0.47 -16.52 14.98
C SER A 23 0.80 -17.06 16.37
N THR A 24 2.02 -16.79 16.81
CA THR A 24 2.45 -17.02 18.19
C THR A 24 2.90 -15.69 18.80
N THR A 25 2.21 -15.26 19.85
CA THR A 25 2.55 -14.05 20.59
C THR A 25 3.26 -14.43 21.89
N ILE A 26 4.48 -13.93 22.06
CA ILE A 26 5.31 -14.15 23.25
C ILE A 26 5.43 -12.82 23.99
N VAL A 27 4.96 -12.78 25.23
CA VAL A 27 5.14 -11.64 26.14
C VAL A 27 6.34 -11.93 27.04
N ALA A 28 7.40 -11.13 26.91
CA ALA A 28 8.63 -11.31 27.67
C ALA A 28 8.42 -11.06 29.18
N ASP A 29 9.25 -11.68 30.01
CA ASP A 29 9.29 -11.41 31.43
C ASP A 29 9.97 -10.06 31.71
N PRO A 30 9.48 -9.24 32.66
CA PRO A 30 10.10 -7.98 33.04
C PRO A 30 11.56 -8.13 33.54
N SER A 31 11.95 -9.29 34.06
CA SER A 31 13.30 -9.57 34.51
C SER A 31 14.34 -9.55 33.39
N THR A 32 13.93 -9.83 32.15
CA THR A 32 14.80 -9.84 30.96
C THR A 32 14.97 -8.46 30.30
N LYS A 33 14.45 -7.38 30.89
CA LYS A 33 14.48 -6.04 30.31
C LYS A 33 15.89 -5.52 29.98
N ALA A 34 16.85 -5.80 30.84
CA ALA A 34 18.23 -5.37 30.62
C ALA A 34 18.88 -6.09 29.42
N GLU A 35 18.62 -7.39 29.29
CA GLU A 35 19.10 -8.21 28.16
C GLU A 35 18.45 -7.79 26.84
N ILE A 36 17.14 -7.47 26.87
CA ILE A 36 16.41 -6.94 25.71
C ILE A 36 17.00 -5.60 25.26
N GLN A 37 17.31 -4.69 26.19
CA GLN A 37 17.94 -3.40 25.90
C GLN A 37 19.33 -3.59 25.28
N ALA A 38 20.15 -4.49 25.83
CA ALA A 38 21.46 -4.80 25.27
C ALA A 38 21.34 -5.35 23.83
N ARG A 39 20.35 -6.23 23.60
CA ARG A 39 20.09 -6.76 22.26
C ARG A 39 19.62 -5.70 21.27
N ILE A 40 18.77 -4.77 21.70
CA ILE A 40 18.33 -3.63 20.87
C ILE A 40 19.54 -2.76 20.48
N MET A 41 20.46 -2.48 21.41
CA MET A 41 21.67 -1.70 21.10
C MET A 41 22.55 -2.43 20.07
N GLN A 42 22.72 -3.72 20.19
CA GLN A 42 23.44 -4.52 19.21
C GLN A 42 22.81 -4.44 17.81
N ILE A 43 21.48 -4.65 17.72
CA ILE A 43 20.76 -4.59 16.44
C ILE A 43 20.81 -3.18 15.83
N LYS A 44 20.79 -2.11 16.65
CA LYS A 44 20.98 -0.74 16.18
C LYS A 44 22.38 -0.51 15.58
N LYS A 45 23.42 -1.14 16.14
CA LYS A 45 24.76 -1.10 15.56
C LYS A 45 24.79 -1.82 14.21
N ASP A 46 24.23 -3.03 14.14
CA ASP A 46 24.13 -3.79 12.89
C ASP A 46 23.34 -3.01 11.82
N LEU A 47 22.30 -2.26 12.23
CA LEU A 47 21.52 -1.40 11.35
C LEU A 47 22.34 -0.25 10.76
N ALA A 48 23.22 0.36 11.57
CA ALA A 48 24.08 1.45 11.12
C ALA A 48 25.21 0.98 10.17
N GLU A 49 25.61 -0.29 10.27
CA GLU A 49 26.66 -0.89 9.46
C GLU A 49 26.12 -1.53 8.15
N THR A 50 24.79 -1.58 7.97
CA THR A 50 24.16 -2.28 6.85
C THR A 50 23.80 -1.34 5.70
N ASP A 51 24.33 -1.58 4.50
CA ASP A 51 24.02 -0.83 3.28
C ASP A 51 22.77 -1.41 2.53
N SER A 52 22.30 -2.61 2.89
CA SER A 52 21.18 -3.26 2.24
C SER A 52 19.84 -2.73 2.76
N ALA A 53 19.05 -2.08 1.89
CA ALA A 53 17.70 -1.59 2.22
C ALA A 53 16.76 -2.70 2.76
N TYR A 54 16.91 -3.92 2.25
CA TYR A 54 16.13 -5.08 2.73
C TYR A 54 16.50 -5.47 4.15
N LEU A 55 17.80 -5.58 4.46
CA LEU A 55 18.27 -5.91 5.81
C LEU A 55 17.97 -4.80 6.80
N SER A 56 18.15 -3.54 6.42
CA SER A 56 17.81 -2.37 7.22
C SER A 56 16.34 -2.40 7.66
N ARG A 57 15.42 -2.68 6.75
CA ARG A 57 14.00 -2.84 7.06
C ARG A 57 13.75 -3.98 8.05
N ARG A 58 14.36 -5.14 7.83
CA ARG A 58 14.23 -6.32 8.71
C ARG A 58 14.75 -6.03 10.12
N LEU A 59 15.89 -5.36 10.24
CA LEU A 59 16.48 -4.99 11.53
C LEU A 59 15.60 -3.96 12.25
N SER A 60 15.05 -2.98 11.54
CA SER A 60 14.11 -1.99 12.10
C SER A 60 12.83 -2.65 12.61
N GLU A 61 12.23 -3.58 11.86
CA GLU A 61 11.09 -4.37 12.31
C GLU A 61 11.41 -5.19 13.57
N ARG A 62 12.61 -5.74 13.66
CA ARG A 62 13.06 -6.51 14.83
C ARG A 62 13.25 -5.62 16.06
N ILE A 63 13.81 -4.43 15.91
CA ILE A 63 13.90 -3.43 16.98
C ILE A 63 12.52 -3.06 17.49
N ALA A 64 11.57 -2.78 16.58
CA ALA A 64 10.19 -2.45 16.93
C ALA A 64 9.50 -3.56 17.75
N LYS A 65 9.67 -4.82 17.36
CA LYS A 65 9.14 -5.98 18.10
C LYS A 65 9.75 -6.17 19.48
N LEU A 66 11.03 -5.82 19.66
CA LEU A 66 11.73 -5.94 20.94
C LEU A 66 11.48 -4.74 21.87
N SER A 67 11.34 -3.54 21.31
CA SER A 67 11.21 -2.29 22.08
C SER A 67 9.75 -1.93 22.37
N GLY A 68 8.82 -2.40 21.56
CA GLY A 68 7.38 -2.10 21.67
C GLY A 68 6.59 -3.18 22.37
N GLY A 69 5.39 -2.84 22.80
CA GLY A 69 4.39 -3.80 23.24
C GLY A 69 3.66 -4.44 22.05
N VAL A 70 2.88 -5.45 22.32
CA VAL A 70 1.94 -6.05 21.35
C VAL A 70 0.58 -5.39 21.53
N ALA A 71 0.12 -4.67 20.50
CA ALA A 71 -1.25 -4.17 20.43
C ALA A 71 -2.15 -5.23 19.79
N VAL A 72 -3.26 -5.55 20.45
CA VAL A 72 -4.25 -6.51 19.93
C VAL A 72 -5.54 -5.77 19.64
N ILE A 73 -5.89 -5.66 18.37
CA ILE A 73 -7.17 -5.12 17.92
C ILE A 73 -8.15 -6.27 17.78
N LYS A 74 -9.17 -6.31 18.63
CA LYS A 74 -10.25 -7.30 18.55
C LYS A 74 -11.33 -6.79 17.63
N VAL A 75 -11.60 -7.54 16.57
CA VAL A 75 -12.61 -7.20 15.55
C VAL A 75 -13.78 -8.16 15.68
N GLY A 76 -15.00 -7.64 15.73
CA GLY A 76 -16.23 -8.42 15.74
C GLY A 76 -17.21 -7.94 14.66
N ALA A 77 -18.09 -8.84 14.22
CA ALA A 77 -19.18 -8.56 13.31
C ALA A 77 -20.33 -9.54 13.54
N HIS A 78 -21.49 -9.30 12.94
CA HIS A 78 -22.66 -10.19 13.07
C HIS A 78 -22.57 -11.41 12.14
N THR A 79 -21.84 -11.30 11.03
CA THR A 79 -21.64 -12.38 10.06
C THR A 79 -20.16 -12.58 9.78
N GLU A 80 -19.79 -13.78 9.31
CA GLU A 80 -18.41 -14.11 8.96
C GLU A 80 -17.90 -13.25 7.79
N MET A 81 -18.74 -13.02 6.77
CA MET A 81 -18.39 -12.18 5.62
C MET A 81 -18.13 -10.72 6.03
N GLU A 82 -18.96 -10.17 6.91
CA GLU A 82 -18.76 -8.83 7.45
C GLU A 82 -17.49 -8.76 8.31
N LEU A 83 -17.19 -9.80 9.06
CA LEU A 83 -15.97 -9.88 9.87
C LEU A 83 -14.73 -9.85 9.00
N GLU A 84 -14.70 -10.62 7.92
CA GLU A 84 -13.60 -10.66 6.95
C GLU A 84 -13.40 -9.30 6.28
N ASP A 85 -14.46 -8.67 5.78
CA ASP A 85 -14.40 -7.34 5.16
C ASP A 85 -13.86 -6.29 6.16
N ARG A 86 -14.37 -6.28 7.39
CA ARG A 86 -13.92 -5.36 8.43
C ARG A 86 -12.46 -5.57 8.82
N LYS A 87 -12.03 -6.82 8.88
CA LYS A 87 -10.65 -7.19 9.15
C LYS A 87 -9.70 -6.70 8.06
N LEU A 88 -10.06 -6.88 6.78
CA LEU A 88 -9.31 -6.36 5.64
C LEU A 88 -9.19 -4.83 5.67
N ARG A 89 -10.28 -4.12 5.96
CA ARG A 89 -10.27 -2.65 6.07
C ARG A 89 -9.35 -2.16 7.20
N ILE A 90 -9.33 -2.85 8.33
CA ILE A 90 -8.42 -2.51 9.44
C ILE A 90 -6.97 -2.78 9.06
N GLU A 91 -6.71 -3.85 8.32
CA GLU A 91 -5.37 -4.15 7.82
C GLU A 91 -4.88 -3.11 6.82
N ASP A 92 -5.74 -2.68 5.90
CA ASP A 92 -5.44 -1.59 4.95
C ASP A 92 -5.16 -0.28 5.68
N ALA A 93 -6.00 0.10 6.63
CA ALA A 93 -5.79 1.31 7.43
C ALA A 93 -4.47 1.27 8.21
N LYS A 94 -4.13 0.13 8.80
CA LYS A 94 -2.84 -0.08 9.47
C LYS A 94 -1.67 0.11 8.50
N ASN A 95 -1.74 -0.51 7.33
CA ASN A 95 -0.66 -0.43 6.34
C ASN A 95 -0.52 1.00 5.78
N ALA A 96 -1.63 1.69 5.54
CA ALA A 96 -1.64 3.10 5.13
C ALA A 96 -1.01 4.00 6.20
N ALA A 97 -1.33 3.79 7.49
CA ALA A 97 -0.74 4.55 8.59
C ALA A 97 0.79 4.35 8.66
N PHE A 98 1.27 3.12 8.54
CA PHE A 98 2.71 2.86 8.51
C PHE A 98 3.39 3.46 7.28
N ALA A 99 2.78 3.39 6.10
CA ALA A 99 3.31 4.02 4.90
C ALA A 99 3.39 5.55 5.04
N ALA A 100 2.41 6.16 5.70
CA ALA A 100 2.41 7.59 6.01
C ALA A 100 3.49 7.97 7.04
N MET A 101 3.79 7.10 8.00
CA MET A 101 4.89 7.32 8.95
C MET A 101 6.27 7.24 8.28
N ASP A 102 6.42 6.40 7.26
CA ASP A 102 7.69 6.20 6.56
C ASP A 102 8.05 7.37 5.62
N GLU A 103 7.11 7.80 4.77
CA GLU A 103 7.37 8.77 3.69
C GLU A 103 6.48 10.03 3.77
N GLY A 104 5.66 10.16 4.80
CA GLY A 104 4.75 11.29 4.96
C GLY A 104 3.45 11.16 4.17
N ILE A 105 2.72 12.28 4.13
CA ILE A 105 1.40 12.38 3.49
C ILE A 105 1.40 13.44 2.40
N VAL A 106 0.51 13.27 1.43
CA VAL A 106 0.25 14.20 0.34
C VAL A 106 -1.25 14.43 0.19
N PRO A 107 -1.71 15.55 -0.46
CA PRO A 107 -3.10 15.72 -0.81
C PRO A 107 -3.63 14.55 -1.63
N GLY A 108 -4.77 14.00 -1.21
CA GLY A 108 -5.41 12.85 -1.85
C GLY A 108 -6.28 13.21 -3.05
N GLY A 109 -7.16 12.30 -3.43
CA GLY A 109 -8.10 12.53 -4.52
C GLY A 109 -7.46 12.69 -5.91
N GLY A 110 -6.18 12.31 -6.05
CA GLY A 110 -5.42 12.50 -7.27
C GLY A 110 -4.91 13.93 -7.50
N ALA A 111 -5.14 14.88 -6.59
CA ALA A 111 -4.69 16.26 -6.73
C ALA A 111 -3.16 16.35 -6.83
N THR A 112 -2.44 15.59 -6.02
CA THR A 112 -0.98 15.49 -6.07
C THR A 112 -0.47 15.13 -7.47
N TYR A 113 -1.10 14.17 -8.14
CA TYR A 113 -0.69 13.78 -9.50
C TYR A 113 -0.97 14.86 -10.54
N ILE A 114 -2.06 15.65 -10.39
CA ILE A 114 -2.34 16.77 -11.28
C ILE A 114 -1.22 17.79 -11.20
N HIS A 115 -0.83 18.20 -10.00
CA HIS A 115 0.26 19.17 -9.82
C HIS A 115 1.62 18.62 -10.26
N LEU A 116 1.88 17.32 -10.04
CA LEU A 116 3.09 16.68 -10.54
C LEU A 116 3.14 16.63 -12.08
N SER A 117 2.00 16.52 -12.76
CA SER A 117 1.95 16.48 -14.22
C SER A 117 2.53 17.76 -14.84
N GLU A 118 2.44 18.89 -14.17
CA GLU A 118 3.03 20.17 -14.64
C GLU A 118 4.57 20.17 -14.50
N GLN A 119 5.10 19.48 -13.49
CA GLN A 119 6.55 19.39 -13.30
C GLN A 119 7.23 18.49 -14.36
N ILE A 120 6.48 17.62 -15.01
CA ILE A 120 7.00 16.76 -16.08
C ILE A 120 7.59 17.60 -17.23
N HIS A 121 7.06 18.77 -17.52
CA HIS A 121 7.61 19.66 -18.54
C HIS A 121 9.06 20.08 -18.24
N THR A 122 9.38 20.31 -16.97
CA THR A 122 10.75 20.64 -16.55
C THR A 122 11.69 19.46 -16.76
N ILE A 123 11.22 18.26 -16.41
CA ILE A 123 11.98 17.01 -16.60
C ILE A 123 12.17 16.73 -18.09
N LYS A 124 11.12 16.90 -18.91
CA LYS A 124 11.17 16.73 -20.36
C LYS A 124 12.24 17.62 -21.01
N ASN A 125 12.33 18.86 -20.57
CA ASN A 125 13.31 19.82 -21.12
C ASN A 125 14.77 19.46 -20.79
N SER A 126 15.01 18.57 -19.81
CA SER A 126 16.35 18.06 -19.49
C SER A 126 16.72 16.79 -20.26
N MET A 127 15.78 16.22 -21.02
CA MET A 127 16.00 15.01 -21.82
C MET A 127 16.50 15.40 -23.21
N GLU A 128 17.55 14.73 -23.69
CA GLU A 128 18.14 15.00 -25.03
C GLU A 128 17.43 14.18 -26.11
N ASP A 129 16.93 12.98 -25.78
CA ASP A 129 16.28 12.08 -26.71
C ASP A 129 14.79 12.45 -26.91
N SER A 130 14.37 12.55 -28.18
CA SER A 130 12.97 12.82 -28.55
C SER A 130 12.01 11.72 -28.11
N ASP A 131 12.44 10.46 -28.09
CA ASP A 131 11.62 9.32 -27.72
C ASP A 131 11.39 9.28 -26.20
N GLU A 132 12.41 9.64 -25.41
CA GLU A 132 12.25 9.85 -23.96
C GLU A 132 11.29 11.00 -23.65
N GLN A 133 11.34 12.09 -24.43
CA GLN A 133 10.41 13.22 -24.30
C GLN A 133 8.95 12.79 -24.56
N ILE A 134 8.71 11.91 -25.53
CA ILE A 134 7.38 11.34 -25.81
C ILE A 134 6.93 10.48 -24.63
N GLY A 135 7.84 9.67 -24.06
CA GLY A 135 7.56 8.89 -22.85
C GLY A 135 7.13 9.78 -21.67
N ALA A 136 7.81 10.91 -21.46
CA ALA A 136 7.45 11.87 -20.44
C ALA A 136 6.04 12.47 -20.67
N ASP A 137 5.69 12.80 -21.91
CA ASP A 137 4.34 13.30 -22.27
C ASP A 137 3.24 12.26 -21.99
N ILE A 138 3.51 10.98 -22.23
CA ILE A 138 2.57 9.90 -21.92
C ILE A 138 2.34 9.84 -20.40
N VAL A 139 3.41 9.90 -19.61
CA VAL A 139 3.29 9.89 -18.13
C VAL A 139 2.53 11.12 -17.65
N ALA A 140 2.82 12.31 -18.17
CA ALA A 140 2.10 13.54 -17.81
C ALA A 140 0.58 13.42 -18.02
N LYS A 141 0.17 12.84 -19.15
CA LYS A 141 -1.26 12.58 -19.43
C LYS A 141 -1.85 11.51 -18.50
N ALA A 142 -1.10 10.45 -18.22
CA ALA A 142 -1.56 9.36 -17.36
C ALA A 142 -1.78 9.79 -15.91
N LEU A 143 -0.98 10.73 -15.40
CA LEU A 143 -1.11 11.29 -14.06
C LEU A 143 -2.46 11.98 -13.80
N LEU A 144 -3.15 12.42 -14.84
CA LEU A 144 -4.47 13.05 -14.71
C LEU A 144 -5.61 12.05 -14.52
N ALA A 145 -5.40 10.79 -14.92
CA ALA A 145 -6.44 9.77 -14.95
C ALA A 145 -7.06 9.45 -13.58
N PRO A 146 -6.31 9.30 -12.48
CA PRO A 146 -6.89 8.98 -11.18
C PRO A 146 -7.93 10.01 -10.71
N SER A 147 -7.61 11.30 -10.80
CA SER A 147 -8.54 12.37 -10.40
C SER A 147 -9.76 12.45 -11.32
N LYS A 148 -9.58 12.24 -12.64
CA LYS A 148 -10.70 12.18 -13.60
C LYS A 148 -11.68 11.08 -13.23
N VAL A 149 -11.18 9.87 -12.94
CA VAL A 149 -12.03 8.72 -12.60
C VAL A 149 -12.77 8.96 -11.29
N ILE A 150 -12.10 9.51 -10.27
CA ILE A 150 -12.74 9.85 -8.99
C ILE A 150 -13.89 10.85 -9.20
N ALA A 151 -13.65 11.90 -9.96
CA ALA A 151 -14.67 12.92 -10.25
C ALA A 151 -15.84 12.33 -11.06
N THR A 152 -15.55 11.53 -12.08
CA THR A 152 -16.59 10.86 -12.90
C THR A 152 -17.43 9.91 -12.06
N ASN A 153 -16.83 9.14 -11.17
CA ASN A 153 -17.54 8.26 -10.24
C ASN A 153 -18.40 9.04 -9.23
N ALA A 154 -18.03 10.28 -8.93
CA ALA A 154 -18.86 11.21 -8.13
C ALA A 154 -19.94 11.95 -8.94
N GLY A 155 -20.10 11.63 -10.24
CA GLY A 155 -21.11 12.25 -11.11
C GLY A 155 -20.75 13.63 -11.67
N VAL A 156 -19.45 14.01 -11.61
CA VAL A 156 -18.96 15.30 -12.10
C VAL A 156 -18.00 15.07 -13.29
N ASP A 157 -17.97 16.02 -14.21
CA ASP A 157 -17.03 15.96 -15.33
C ASP A 157 -15.58 16.01 -14.85
N GLY A 158 -14.85 14.94 -15.05
CA GLY A 158 -13.47 14.77 -14.61
C GLY A 158 -12.50 15.73 -15.30
N GLU A 159 -12.74 16.12 -16.57
CA GLU A 159 -11.90 17.10 -17.28
C GLU A 159 -12.00 18.49 -16.64
N VAL A 160 -13.21 18.89 -16.29
CA VAL A 160 -13.45 20.17 -15.61
C VAL A 160 -12.79 20.20 -14.23
N VAL A 161 -12.84 19.08 -13.50
CA VAL A 161 -12.20 18.96 -12.18
C VAL A 161 -10.69 19.07 -12.29
N VAL A 162 -10.07 18.37 -13.22
CA VAL A 162 -8.63 18.43 -13.43
C VAL A 162 -8.18 19.85 -13.80
N GLU A 163 -8.88 20.50 -14.76
CA GLU A 163 -8.50 21.83 -15.22
C GLU A 163 -8.67 22.92 -14.15
N LYS A 164 -9.67 22.76 -13.27
CA LYS A 164 -9.82 23.65 -12.11
C LYS A 164 -8.74 23.39 -11.06
N THR A 165 -8.49 22.13 -10.70
CA THR A 165 -7.49 21.78 -9.68
C THR A 165 -6.10 22.24 -10.10
N ARG A 166 -5.75 22.14 -11.38
CA ARG A 166 -4.47 22.59 -11.93
C ARG A 166 -4.17 24.08 -11.65
N LYS A 167 -5.21 24.92 -11.61
CA LYS A 167 -5.10 26.36 -11.37
C LYS A 167 -5.08 26.74 -9.88
N LEU A 168 -5.29 25.79 -9.00
CA LEU A 168 -5.35 26.00 -7.56
C LEU A 168 -4.00 25.72 -6.91
N ASP A 169 -3.86 26.10 -5.64
CA ASP A 169 -2.68 25.81 -4.84
C ASP A 169 -2.53 24.30 -4.60
N TRP A 170 -1.30 23.86 -4.36
CA TRP A 170 -0.90 22.46 -4.13
C TRP A 170 -1.79 21.69 -3.13
N LYS A 171 -2.27 22.36 -2.06
CA LYS A 171 -3.10 21.75 -1.03
C LYS A 171 -4.57 21.66 -1.41
N ILE A 172 -5.00 22.42 -2.41
CA ILE A 172 -6.40 22.54 -2.76
C ILE A 172 -6.73 21.58 -3.91
N GLY A 173 -7.80 20.82 -3.73
CA GLY A 173 -8.30 19.90 -4.75
C GLY A 173 -9.78 19.62 -4.58
N TYR A 174 -10.31 18.79 -5.45
CA TYR A 174 -11.71 18.40 -5.43
C TYR A 174 -11.96 17.30 -4.39
N ASN A 175 -12.81 17.59 -3.40
CA ASN A 175 -13.30 16.59 -2.45
C ASN A 175 -14.61 15.98 -2.98
N ALA A 176 -14.54 14.72 -3.43
CA ALA A 176 -15.67 14.00 -4.02
C ALA A 176 -16.82 13.74 -3.02
N MET A 177 -16.53 13.72 -1.71
CA MET A 177 -17.56 13.53 -0.68
C MET A 177 -18.39 14.80 -0.44
N SER A 178 -17.75 15.97 -0.43
CA SER A 178 -18.42 17.26 -0.21
C SER A 178 -18.86 17.95 -1.51
N GLY A 179 -18.34 17.51 -2.67
CA GLY A 179 -18.56 18.16 -3.97
C GLY A 179 -17.90 19.52 -4.10
N ARG A 180 -16.90 19.84 -3.29
CA ARG A 180 -16.28 21.17 -3.20
C ARG A 180 -14.77 21.14 -3.44
N TYR A 181 -14.23 22.30 -3.82
CA TYR A 181 -12.80 22.54 -3.84
C TYR A 181 -12.38 23.13 -2.50
N GLU A 182 -11.51 22.43 -1.79
CA GLU A 182 -11.09 22.80 -0.44
C GLU A 182 -9.66 22.32 -0.16
N ASP A 183 -9.08 22.76 0.96
CA ASP A 183 -7.80 22.25 1.43
C ASP A 183 -7.97 20.76 1.83
N LEU A 184 -7.43 19.88 1.01
CA LEU A 184 -7.58 18.43 1.15
C LEU A 184 -6.89 17.89 2.42
N ILE A 185 -5.80 18.52 2.85
CA ILE A 185 -5.10 18.11 4.07
C ILE A 185 -5.97 18.41 5.30
N ASN A 186 -6.54 19.61 5.36
CA ASN A 186 -7.42 20.02 6.45
C ASN A 186 -8.76 19.26 6.42
N ALA A 187 -9.25 18.91 5.24
CA ALA A 187 -10.46 18.11 5.07
C ALA A 187 -10.24 16.60 5.37
N GLY A 188 -9.00 16.17 5.63
CA GLY A 188 -8.68 14.78 5.89
C GLY A 188 -8.63 13.89 4.63
N VAL A 189 -8.63 14.48 3.44
CA VAL A 189 -8.47 13.77 2.15
C VAL A 189 -6.98 13.69 1.84
N ILE A 190 -6.32 12.71 2.42
CA ILE A 190 -4.86 12.54 2.38
C ILE A 190 -4.50 11.14 1.91
N ASP A 191 -3.39 11.04 1.19
CA ASP A 191 -2.80 9.77 0.77
C ASP A 191 -1.38 9.63 1.35
N PRO A 192 -0.94 8.41 1.73
CA PRO A 192 0.46 8.16 2.03
C PRO A 192 1.32 8.37 0.78
N CYS A 193 2.38 9.16 0.88
CA CYS A 193 3.26 9.46 -0.26
C CYS A 193 3.81 8.18 -0.91
N ARG A 194 4.19 7.20 -0.09
CA ARG A 194 4.68 5.90 -0.55
C ARG A 194 3.69 5.16 -1.44
N VAL A 195 2.40 5.20 -1.13
CA VAL A 195 1.36 4.53 -1.94
C VAL A 195 1.31 5.15 -3.33
N SER A 196 1.23 6.47 -3.40
CA SER A 196 1.19 7.21 -4.67
C SER A 196 2.46 6.97 -5.51
N ARG A 197 3.63 7.03 -4.88
CA ARG A 197 4.91 6.80 -5.56
C ARG A 197 5.02 5.36 -6.09
N CYS A 198 4.71 4.36 -5.28
CA CYS A 198 4.79 2.96 -5.70
C CYS A 198 3.76 2.61 -6.77
N ALA A 199 2.56 3.21 -6.72
CA ALA A 199 1.54 3.01 -7.74
C ALA A 199 2.02 3.51 -9.11
N LEU A 200 2.61 4.71 -9.17
CA LEU A 200 3.18 5.24 -10.41
C LEU A 200 4.34 4.37 -10.93
N GLN A 201 5.26 3.99 -10.05
CA GLN A 201 6.41 3.14 -10.41
C GLN A 201 5.96 1.80 -10.96
N SER A 202 4.99 1.15 -10.34
CA SER A 202 4.45 -0.13 -10.80
C SER A 202 3.70 0.02 -12.11
N ALA A 203 2.92 1.08 -12.30
CA ALA A 203 2.20 1.35 -13.53
C ALA A 203 3.16 1.54 -14.72
N VAL A 204 4.22 2.32 -14.54
CA VAL A 204 5.25 2.54 -15.58
C VAL A 204 5.99 1.23 -15.90
N SER A 205 6.33 0.44 -14.88
CA SER A 205 7.00 -0.85 -15.08
C SER A 205 6.14 -1.81 -15.91
N VAL A 206 4.85 -1.95 -15.57
CA VAL A 206 3.93 -2.83 -16.32
C VAL A 206 3.68 -2.30 -17.73
N ALA A 207 3.48 -0.99 -17.90
CA ALA A 207 3.31 -0.38 -19.22
C ALA A 207 4.54 -0.61 -20.10
N GLY A 208 5.75 -0.49 -19.56
CA GLY A 208 6.99 -0.78 -20.26
C GLY A 208 7.07 -2.21 -20.76
N VAL A 209 6.70 -3.19 -19.92
CA VAL A 209 6.63 -4.59 -20.33
C VAL A 209 5.64 -4.80 -21.47
N VAL A 210 4.44 -4.19 -21.38
CA VAL A 210 3.42 -4.32 -22.45
C VAL A 210 3.91 -3.69 -23.75
N LEU A 211 4.54 -2.52 -23.71
CA LEU A 211 5.05 -1.81 -24.89
C LEU A 211 6.19 -2.56 -25.60
N THR A 212 7.01 -3.30 -24.86
CA THR A 212 8.12 -4.09 -25.41
C THR A 212 7.68 -5.50 -25.83
N THR A 213 6.44 -5.90 -25.59
CA THR A 213 5.93 -7.23 -25.90
C THR A 213 5.41 -7.30 -27.32
N GLN A 214 5.84 -8.30 -28.10
CA GLN A 214 5.40 -8.53 -29.47
C GLN A 214 4.09 -9.34 -29.56
N ALA A 215 3.80 -10.17 -28.55
CA ALA A 215 2.61 -11.01 -28.50
C ALA A 215 2.17 -11.26 -27.06
N ILE A 216 0.86 -11.33 -26.83
CA ILE A 216 0.26 -11.68 -25.55
C ILE A 216 -0.58 -12.94 -25.74
N MET A 217 -0.29 -13.97 -24.94
CA MET A 217 -1.13 -15.17 -24.85
C MET A 217 -1.95 -15.12 -23.56
N VAL A 218 -3.27 -15.25 -23.69
CA VAL A 218 -4.18 -15.29 -22.55
C VAL A 218 -5.08 -16.53 -22.64
N ASP A 219 -5.41 -17.10 -21.49
CA ASP A 219 -6.40 -18.15 -21.43
C ASP A 219 -7.79 -17.60 -21.75
N LYS A 220 -8.51 -18.31 -22.64
CA LYS A 220 -9.91 -17.98 -22.93
C LYS A 220 -10.77 -18.34 -21.72
N ILE A 221 -11.39 -17.33 -21.11
CA ILE A 221 -12.36 -17.54 -20.04
C ILE A 221 -13.49 -18.42 -20.60
N LYS A 222 -13.56 -19.67 -20.13
CA LYS A 222 -14.69 -20.55 -20.45
C LYS A 222 -15.90 -20.01 -19.71
N THR A 223 -16.87 -19.44 -20.43
CA THR A 223 -18.18 -19.14 -19.86
C THR A 223 -18.76 -20.43 -19.31
N PRO A 224 -19.16 -20.47 -18.01
CA PRO A 224 -19.79 -21.64 -17.46
C PRO A 224 -21.04 -22.00 -18.37
N LYS A 225 -21.10 -23.25 -18.84
CA LYS A 225 -22.27 -23.72 -19.55
C LYS A 225 -23.46 -23.54 -18.60
N PRO A 226 -24.59 -22.97 -19.07
CA PRO A 226 -25.78 -22.89 -18.24
C PRO A 226 -26.11 -24.31 -17.76
N VAL A 227 -26.12 -24.50 -16.45
CA VAL A 227 -26.60 -25.76 -15.85
C VAL A 227 -28.09 -25.80 -16.12
N VAL A 228 -28.47 -26.52 -17.15
CA VAL A 228 -29.89 -26.82 -17.39
C VAL A 228 -30.32 -27.71 -16.21
N PRO A 229 -31.28 -27.29 -15.39
CA PRO A 229 -31.75 -28.12 -14.29
C PRO A 229 -32.32 -29.43 -14.90
N LEU A 230 -31.76 -30.55 -14.48
CA LEU A 230 -32.29 -31.87 -14.86
C LEU A 230 -33.72 -31.99 -14.30
N VAL A 231 -34.69 -31.84 -15.16
CA VAL A 231 -36.08 -32.12 -14.81
C VAL A 231 -36.25 -33.64 -14.87
N PRO A 232 -36.54 -34.32 -13.75
CA PRO A 232 -36.70 -35.76 -13.73
C PRO A 232 -37.85 -36.15 -14.67
N GLY A 233 -37.56 -36.96 -15.71
CA GLY A 233 -38.57 -37.51 -16.63
C GLY A 233 -38.50 -37.00 -18.06
N ILE A 234 -37.60 -36.10 -18.44
CA ILE A 234 -37.39 -35.70 -19.84
C ILE A 234 -35.95 -36.10 -20.21
N SER A 235 -35.81 -37.18 -20.96
CA SER A 235 -34.56 -37.55 -21.63
C SER A 235 -34.33 -36.61 -22.81
N PRO A 236 -33.04 -36.24 -23.13
CA PRO A 236 -32.71 -35.41 -24.27
C PRO A 236 -33.04 -36.09 -25.60
#